data_46f96542d0122f495629df0e5200bf94
#
_entry.id   46f96542d0122f495629df0e5200bf94
#
_cell.length_a   1.000
_cell.length_b   1.000
_cell.length_c   1.000
_cell.angle_alpha   90.00
_cell.angle_beta   90.00
_cell.angle_gamma   90.00
#
_symmetry.space_group_name_H-M   'P 1'
#
loop_
_entity.id
_entity.type
_entity.pdbx_description
1 polymer ?
#
loop_
_entity_poly.entity_id
_entity_poly.type
_entity_poly.pdbx_seq_one_letter_code
_entity_poly.pdbx_strand_id
1 'polypeptide(L)'
;DAQPAEKHAATELATFLTQIAGGPFAVAAEPNQTLANIYVGPQAAKIAQSDFSTDGLGDEGIVIRTVPNGLILAGGGPRGTLYAVYTFLEDHLGCRWWSSSESTIPSKPTVVLNDIDVRYVPVLEYREPYWFDAFDGDWAARNKCNGQGHRLRAEHGGKHIYEGFVHTFFPLIPPQKYFADHPEWFSEIDGQRKHERAQL
;
A
#
# COMPACT_ATOMS: atom_id res chain seq x y z
N ASP A 1 14.07 -14.98 4.83
CA ASP A 1 13.12 -14.46 5.85
C ASP A 1 12.14 -13.51 5.18
N ALA A 2 10.84 -13.63 5.53
CA ALA A 2 9.79 -12.75 5.02
C ALA A 2 10.00 -11.30 5.49
N GLN A 3 9.73 -10.34 4.61
CA GLN A 3 9.80 -8.91 4.91
C GLN A 3 8.71 -8.50 5.93
N PRO A 4 8.87 -7.39 6.67
CA PRO A 4 7.84 -6.93 7.61
C PRO A 4 6.45 -6.80 6.99
N ALA A 5 6.35 -6.27 5.78
CA ALA A 5 5.07 -6.11 5.08
C ALA A 5 4.45 -7.46 4.65
N GLU A 6 5.26 -8.46 4.33
CA GLU A 6 4.75 -9.82 4.02
C GLU A 6 4.19 -10.50 5.27
N LYS A 7 4.85 -10.35 6.41
CA LYS A 7 4.36 -10.87 7.71
C LYS A 7 3.06 -10.19 8.10
N HIS A 8 3.00 -8.88 7.94
CA HIS A 8 1.78 -8.10 8.19
C HIS A 8 0.66 -8.52 7.24
N ALA A 9 0.95 -8.70 5.95
CA ALA A 9 -0.01 -9.17 4.95
C ALA A 9 -0.64 -10.52 5.34
N ALA A 10 0.15 -11.48 5.79
CA ALA A 10 -0.35 -12.78 6.24
C ALA A 10 -1.25 -12.65 7.49
N THR A 11 -0.87 -11.78 8.43
CA THR A 11 -1.66 -11.52 9.65
C THR A 11 -2.98 -10.82 9.33
N GLU A 12 -2.97 -9.78 8.50
CA GLU A 12 -4.18 -9.08 8.04
C GLU A 12 -5.11 -10.04 7.31
N LEU A 13 -4.58 -10.83 6.39
CA LEU A 13 -5.38 -11.84 5.67
C LEU A 13 -6.08 -12.81 6.63
N ALA A 14 -5.34 -13.40 7.56
CA ALA A 14 -5.88 -14.34 8.53
C ALA A 14 -6.96 -13.68 9.42
N THR A 15 -6.74 -12.44 9.83
CA THR A 15 -7.69 -11.67 10.62
C THR A 15 -9.00 -11.41 9.86
N PHE A 16 -8.91 -10.92 8.62
CA PHE A 16 -10.11 -10.65 7.81
C PHE A 16 -10.83 -11.93 7.40
N LEU A 17 -10.11 -13.00 7.03
CA LEU A 17 -10.74 -14.27 6.72
C LEU A 17 -11.47 -14.87 7.93
N THR A 18 -10.89 -14.73 9.13
CA THR A 18 -11.55 -15.15 10.37
C THR A 18 -12.88 -14.40 10.60
N GLN A 19 -12.88 -13.08 10.34
CA GLN A 19 -14.11 -12.27 10.44
C GLN A 19 -15.13 -12.65 9.36
N ILE A 20 -14.69 -12.86 8.12
CA ILE A 20 -15.55 -13.19 6.98
C ILE A 20 -16.20 -14.56 7.16
N ALA A 21 -15.42 -15.58 7.50
CA ALA A 21 -15.87 -16.96 7.57
C ALA A 21 -16.49 -17.34 8.92
N GLY A 22 -16.22 -16.57 9.98
CA GLY A 22 -16.67 -16.87 11.34
C GLY A 22 -15.92 -18.05 11.99
N GLY A 23 -14.76 -18.42 11.45
CA GLY A 23 -13.91 -19.50 11.96
C GLY A 23 -12.42 -19.14 11.86
N PRO A 24 -11.54 -19.78 12.65
CA PRO A 24 -10.15 -19.37 12.77
C PRO A 24 -9.35 -19.67 11.51
N PHE A 25 -8.56 -18.69 11.07
CA PHE A 25 -7.49 -18.85 10.10
C PHE A 25 -6.15 -18.60 10.80
N ALA A 26 -5.19 -19.49 10.60
CA ALA A 26 -3.89 -19.40 11.23
C ALA A 26 -2.80 -19.13 10.18
N VAL A 27 -1.82 -18.30 10.54
CA VAL A 27 -0.57 -18.15 9.80
C VAL A 27 0.36 -19.30 10.19
N ALA A 28 0.86 -20.04 9.21
CA ALA A 28 1.77 -21.15 9.41
C ALA A 28 3.04 -20.96 8.56
N ALA A 29 4.15 -21.53 9.04
CA ALA A 29 5.42 -21.51 8.29
C ALA A 29 5.45 -22.55 7.17
N GLU A 30 4.71 -23.65 7.34
CA GLU A 30 4.67 -24.77 6.40
C GLU A 30 3.24 -24.98 5.88
N PRO A 31 3.08 -25.41 4.62
CA PRO A 31 1.76 -25.66 4.06
C PRO A 31 1.11 -26.89 4.72
N ASN A 32 -0.21 -26.81 4.88
CA ASN A 32 -1.01 -27.95 5.30
C ASN A 32 -1.10 -28.99 4.16
N GLN A 33 -0.90 -30.26 4.47
CA GLN A 33 -0.87 -31.32 3.46
C GLN A 33 -2.27 -31.81 3.05
N THR A 34 -3.31 -31.48 3.81
CA THR A 34 -4.66 -31.99 3.60
C THR A 34 -5.69 -30.90 3.28
N LEU A 35 -5.36 -29.65 3.55
CA LEU A 35 -6.23 -28.50 3.32
C LEU A 35 -5.70 -27.62 2.19
N ALA A 36 -6.57 -26.83 1.60
CA ALA A 36 -6.15 -25.77 0.70
C ALA A 36 -5.32 -24.72 1.44
N ASN A 37 -4.29 -24.22 0.77
CA ASN A 37 -3.36 -23.24 1.36
C ASN A 37 -3.46 -21.89 0.66
N ILE A 38 -3.21 -20.81 1.40
CA ILE A 38 -2.99 -19.50 0.82
C ILE A 38 -1.52 -19.15 1.03
N TYR A 39 -0.79 -19.01 -0.08
CA TYR A 39 0.64 -18.75 -0.11
C TYR A 39 0.86 -17.24 -0.19
N VAL A 40 1.30 -16.63 0.92
CA VAL A 40 1.48 -15.18 1.02
C VAL A 40 2.96 -14.83 0.89
N GLY A 41 3.28 -14.05 -0.13
CA GLY A 41 4.63 -13.60 -0.45
C GLY A 41 5.39 -14.48 -1.45
N PRO A 42 6.47 -13.93 -2.07
CA PRO A 42 7.17 -14.60 -3.16
C PRO A 42 7.83 -15.93 -2.76
N GLN A 43 8.31 -16.04 -1.52
CA GLN A 43 8.94 -17.29 -1.05
C GLN A 43 7.88 -18.40 -0.87
N ALA A 44 6.73 -18.06 -0.29
CA ALA A 44 5.62 -19.00 -0.16
C ALA A 44 5.05 -19.38 -1.53
N ALA A 45 4.94 -18.44 -2.45
CA ALA A 45 4.48 -18.69 -3.82
C ALA A 45 5.34 -19.75 -4.56
N LYS A 46 6.67 -19.75 -4.33
CA LYS A 46 7.59 -20.74 -4.92
C LYS A 46 7.37 -22.16 -4.39
N ILE A 47 6.77 -22.33 -3.23
CA ILE A 47 6.38 -23.64 -2.71
C ILE A 47 5.23 -24.22 -3.55
N ALA A 48 4.27 -23.37 -3.93
CA ALA A 48 3.14 -23.77 -4.76
C ALA A 48 3.47 -23.86 -6.25
N GLN A 49 4.37 -22.98 -6.72
CA GLN A 49 4.77 -22.86 -8.10
C GLN A 49 6.28 -22.55 -8.17
N SER A 50 7.10 -23.53 -8.46
CA SER A 50 8.57 -23.44 -8.34
C SER A 50 9.23 -22.40 -9.27
N ASP A 51 8.61 -22.09 -10.40
CA ASP A 51 9.03 -21.09 -11.37
C ASP A 51 8.40 -19.70 -11.13
N PHE A 52 7.73 -19.49 -9.98
CA PHE A 52 7.14 -18.20 -9.65
C PHE A 52 8.20 -17.08 -9.62
N SER A 53 7.90 -15.99 -10.33
CA SER A 53 8.76 -14.81 -10.40
C SER A 53 7.98 -13.51 -10.17
N THR A 54 8.64 -12.57 -9.51
CA THR A 54 8.19 -11.18 -9.33
C THR A 54 8.83 -10.22 -10.34
N ASP A 55 9.52 -10.72 -11.35
CA ASP A 55 10.18 -9.90 -12.36
C ASP A 55 9.19 -8.94 -13.03
N GLY A 56 9.57 -7.67 -13.14
CA GLY A 56 8.73 -6.62 -13.73
C GLY A 56 7.57 -6.12 -12.86
N LEU A 57 7.44 -6.58 -11.60
CA LEU A 57 6.41 -6.09 -10.69
C LEU A 57 6.81 -4.79 -9.96
N GLY A 58 8.10 -4.42 -9.94
CA GLY A 58 8.57 -3.26 -9.18
C GLY A 58 8.21 -3.38 -7.70
N ASP A 59 7.96 -2.24 -7.07
CA ASP A 59 7.68 -2.17 -5.62
C ASP A 59 6.26 -2.59 -5.23
N GLU A 60 5.30 -2.53 -6.16
CA GLU A 60 3.88 -2.56 -5.85
C GLU A 60 3.04 -3.45 -6.78
N GLY A 61 3.67 -4.04 -7.78
CA GLY A 61 2.96 -4.99 -8.65
C GLY A 61 2.51 -6.22 -7.88
N ILE A 62 1.37 -6.77 -8.25
CA ILE A 62 0.69 -7.85 -7.55
C ILE A 62 0.50 -9.08 -8.45
N VAL A 63 0.44 -10.23 -7.82
CA VAL A 63 -0.04 -11.49 -8.39
C VAL A 63 -1.09 -12.09 -7.44
N ILE A 64 -2.27 -12.39 -7.99
CA ILE A 64 -3.32 -13.17 -7.34
C ILE A 64 -3.61 -14.32 -8.29
N ARG A 65 -3.29 -15.56 -7.87
CA ARG A 65 -3.40 -16.72 -8.76
C ARG A 65 -3.86 -17.95 -8.02
N THR A 66 -4.91 -18.59 -8.53
CA THR A 66 -5.29 -19.93 -8.09
C THR A 66 -4.28 -20.96 -8.61
N VAL A 67 -3.96 -21.90 -7.77
CA VAL A 67 -3.07 -23.02 -8.06
C VAL A 67 -3.74 -24.33 -7.60
N PRO A 68 -3.29 -25.49 -8.04
CA PRO A 68 -3.82 -26.74 -7.51
C PRO A 68 -3.79 -26.74 -5.98
N ASN A 69 -4.98 -26.89 -5.36
CA ASN A 69 -5.17 -26.89 -3.92
C ASN A 69 -4.73 -25.59 -3.18
N GLY A 70 -4.86 -24.42 -3.82
CA GLY A 70 -4.51 -23.18 -3.13
C GLY A 70 -4.63 -21.89 -3.92
N LEU A 71 -4.14 -20.84 -3.29
CA LEU A 71 -4.11 -19.49 -3.82
C LEU A 71 -2.75 -18.84 -3.53
N ILE A 72 -2.16 -18.18 -4.51
CA ILE A 72 -0.99 -17.34 -4.37
C ILE A 72 -1.45 -15.89 -4.23
N LEU A 73 -0.96 -15.20 -3.19
CA LEU A 73 -1.05 -13.76 -2.98
C LEU A 73 0.37 -13.22 -2.79
N ALA A 74 0.96 -12.68 -3.83
CA ALA A 74 2.35 -12.23 -3.81
C ALA A 74 2.53 -10.98 -4.67
N GLY A 75 3.68 -10.33 -4.55
CA GLY A 75 3.95 -9.15 -5.35
C GLY A 75 5.41 -8.73 -5.29
N GLY A 76 5.71 -7.61 -5.94
CA GLY A 76 6.99 -6.95 -5.87
C GLY A 76 7.27 -6.36 -4.47
N GLY A 77 8.48 -6.03 -4.19
CA GLY A 77 8.84 -5.48 -2.89
C GLY A 77 9.04 -3.97 -2.91
N PRO A 78 8.71 -3.29 -1.82
CA PRO A 78 8.33 -3.83 -0.51
C PRO A 78 6.82 -3.95 -0.25
N ARG A 79 5.93 -3.46 -1.13
CA ARG A 79 4.48 -3.30 -0.86
C ARG A 79 3.57 -4.28 -1.61
N GLY A 80 4.04 -4.84 -2.71
CA GLY A 80 3.19 -5.60 -3.63
C GLY A 80 2.46 -6.80 -2.99
N THR A 81 3.11 -7.55 -2.10
CA THR A 81 2.44 -8.66 -1.39
C THR A 81 1.29 -8.18 -0.52
N LEU A 82 1.47 -7.11 0.24
CA LEU A 82 0.42 -6.51 1.06
C LEU A 82 -0.74 -6.02 0.19
N TYR A 83 -0.42 -5.38 -0.94
CA TYR A 83 -1.43 -4.92 -1.89
C TYR A 83 -2.17 -6.08 -2.59
N ALA A 84 -1.49 -7.20 -2.85
CA ALA A 84 -2.16 -8.40 -3.36
C ALA A 84 -3.21 -8.93 -2.37
N VAL A 85 -2.89 -8.95 -1.08
CA VAL A 85 -3.84 -9.33 -0.01
C VAL A 85 -5.03 -8.38 0.04
N TYR A 86 -4.80 -7.06 0.08
CA TYR A 86 -5.90 -6.10 0.14
C TYR A 86 -6.75 -6.10 -1.13
N THR A 87 -6.14 -6.26 -2.31
CA THR A 87 -6.88 -6.40 -3.57
C THR A 87 -7.73 -7.67 -3.57
N PHE A 88 -7.21 -8.78 -3.09
CA PHE A 88 -7.99 -10.02 -2.94
C PHE A 88 -9.18 -9.85 -1.99
N LEU A 89 -8.97 -9.26 -0.82
CA LEU A 89 -10.03 -8.97 0.15
C LEU A 89 -11.10 -8.04 -0.43
N GLU A 90 -10.68 -7.03 -1.19
CA GLU A 90 -11.58 -6.05 -1.79
C GLU A 90 -12.37 -6.60 -2.97
N ASP A 91 -11.67 -7.14 -3.98
CA ASP A 91 -12.27 -7.48 -5.27
C ASP A 91 -12.96 -8.85 -5.27
N HIS A 92 -12.44 -9.81 -4.51
CA HIS A 92 -12.98 -11.17 -4.50
C HIS A 92 -13.84 -11.47 -3.27
N LEU A 93 -13.56 -10.83 -2.13
CA LEU A 93 -14.34 -11.07 -0.92
C LEU A 93 -15.33 -9.95 -0.60
N GLY A 94 -15.13 -8.74 -1.13
CA GLY A 94 -16.04 -7.60 -1.00
C GLY A 94 -15.79 -6.74 0.23
N CYS A 95 -14.60 -6.80 0.83
CA CYS A 95 -14.20 -5.87 1.88
C CYS A 95 -14.13 -4.44 1.35
N ARG A 96 -14.46 -3.46 2.19
CA ARG A 96 -14.28 -2.03 1.89
C ARG A 96 -13.87 -1.30 3.16
N TRP A 97 -12.94 -0.37 3.03
CA TRP A 97 -12.45 0.49 4.12
C TRP A 97 -12.77 1.94 3.77
N TRP A 98 -13.91 2.43 4.28
CA TRP A 98 -14.48 3.72 3.93
C TRP A 98 -13.77 4.87 4.63
N SER A 99 -13.40 4.68 5.89
CA SER A 99 -12.64 5.62 6.70
C SER A 99 -11.65 4.86 7.60
N SER A 100 -10.89 5.58 8.42
CA SER A 100 -10.01 4.98 9.42
C SER A 100 -10.76 4.17 10.50
N SER A 101 -12.06 4.44 10.67
CA SER A 101 -12.92 3.80 11.68
C SER A 101 -14.08 2.99 11.10
N GLU A 102 -14.38 3.13 9.83
CA GLU A 102 -15.52 2.47 9.18
C GLU A 102 -15.10 1.54 8.06
N SER A 103 -15.60 0.32 8.09
CA SER A 103 -15.36 -0.69 7.07
C SER A 103 -16.58 -1.58 6.87
N THR A 104 -16.67 -2.16 5.69
CA THR A 104 -17.60 -3.25 5.39
C THR A 104 -16.83 -4.54 5.28
N ILE A 105 -17.07 -5.48 6.17
CA ILE A 105 -16.50 -6.83 6.15
C ILE A 105 -17.67 -7.80 5.96
N PRO A 106 -17.79 -8.44 4.79
CA PRO A 106 -18.90 -9.37 4.52
C PRO A 106 -18.83 -10.60 5.41
N SER A 107 -19.98 -11.15 5.79
CA SER A 107 -20.07 -12.47 6.41
C SER A 107 -20.33 -13.52 5.35
N LYS A 108 -19.39 -14.45 5.17
CA LYS A 108 -19.44 -15.54 4.19
C LYS A 108 -18.88 -16.82 4.82
N PRO A 109 -19.72 -17.67 5.46
CA PRO A 109 -19.25 -18.90 6.10
C PRO A 109 -18.56 -19.87 5.15
N THR A 110 -18.85 -19.75 3.86
CA THR A 110 -18.17 -20.50 2.78
C THR A 110 -17.71 -19.53 1.71
N VAL A 111 -16.42 -19.56 1.40
CA VAL A 111 -15.83 -18.81 0.29
C VAL A 111 -15.49 -19.79 -0.83
N VAL A 112 -16.09 -19.58 -1.98
CA VAL A 112 -15.77 -20.32 -3.20
C VAL A 112 -15.03 -19.37 -4.13
N LEU A 113 -13.85 -19.76 -4.56
CA LEU A 113 -13.05 -19.02 -5.52
C LEU A 113 -13.15 -19.69 -6.89
N ASN A 114 -13.46 -18.93 -7.91
CA ASN A 114 -13.26 -19.33 -9.29
C ASN A 114 -11.77 -19.24 -9.65
N ASP A 115 -11.42 -19.66 -10.86
CA ASP A 115 -10.06 -19.45 -11.36
C ASP A 115 -9.71 -17.97 -11.40
N ILE A 116 -8.60 -17.61 -10.76
CA ILE A 116 -8.06 -16.26 -10.69
C ILE A 116 -6.65 -16.29 -11.26
N ASP A 117 -6.35 -15.43 -12.20
CA ASP A 117 -5.00 -15.18 -12.67
C ASP A 117 -4.83 -13.67 -12.94
N VAL A 118 -4.48 -12.95 -11.90
CA VAL A 118 -4.23 -11.52 -11.95
C VAL A 118 -2.75 -11.27 -11.82
N ARG A 119 -2.17 -10.54 -12.77
CA ARG A 119 -0.86 -9.92 -12.68
C ARG A 119 -1.00 -8.46 -13.07
N TYR A 120 -0.76 -7.55 -12.15
CA TYR A 120 -1.03 -6.12 -12.35
C TYR A 120 0.06 -5.28 -11.71
N VAL A 121 0.46 -4.22 -12.40
CA VAL A 121 1.38 -3.18 -11.89
C VAL A 121 0.62 -1.85 -11.89
N PRO A 122 0.59 -1.11 -10.76
CA PRO A 122 -0.07 0.18 -10.71
C PRO A 122 0.50 1.15 -11.74
N VAL A 123 -0.38 1.84 -12.47
CA VAL A 123 0.01 2.84 -13.48
C VAL A 123 0.54 4.12 -12.81
N LEU A 124 -0.05 4.49 -11.67
CA LEU A 124 0.38 5.65 -10.89
C LEU A 124 1.41 5.22 -9.85
N GLU A 125 2.61 5.76 -9.97
CA GLU A 125 3.70 5.53 -9.01
C GLU A 125 3.41 6.16 -7.64
N TYR A 126 2.74 7.31 -7.62
CA TYR A 126 2.41 8.06 -6.41
C TYR A 126 0.90 8.22 -6.25
N ARG A 127 0.37 7.82 -5.09
CA ARG A 127 -1.06 7.87 -4.77
C ARG A 127 -1.24 8.45 -3.37
N GLU A 128 -1.67 9.70 -3.31
CA GLU A 128 -1.85 10.42 -2.06
C GLU A 128 -3.12 11.28 -2.10
N PRO A 129 -4.27 10.74 -1.67
CA PRO A 129 -5.42 11.57 -1.32
C PRO A 129 -5.11 12.33 -0.03
N TYR A 130 -4.96 13.65 -0.13
CA TYR A 130 -4.55 14.50 1.01
C TYR A 130 -5.77 14.97 1.79
N TRP A 131 -6.33 14.09 2.59
CA TRP A 131 -7.46 14.37 3.49
C TRP A 131 -7.27 13.64 4.82
N PHE A 132 -8.08 14.00 5.85
CA PHE A 132 -7.77 13.66 7.23
C PHE A 132 -7.63 12.16 7.50
N ASP A 133 -8.59 11.33 7.07
CA ASP A 133 -8.54 9.88 7.30
C ASP A 133 -7.41 9.20 6.52
N ALA A 134 -7.02 9.74 5.38
CA ALA A 134 -5.93 9.19 4.59
C ALA A 134 -4.56 9.30 5.27
N PHE A 135 -4.42 10.08 6.34
CA PHE A 135 -3.21 10.10 7.15
C PHE A 135 -3.06 8.85 8.04
N ASP A 136 -4.14 8.09 8.29
CA ASP A 136 -4.04 6.81 8.96
C ASP A 136 -3.28 5.79 8.09
N GLY A 137 -2.28 5.13 8.68
CA GLY A 137 -1.39 4.23 7.93
C GLY A 137 -2.08 2.94 7.50
N ASP A 138 -2.93 2.37 8.36
CA ASP A 138 -3.64 1.13 8.05
C ASP A 138 -4.69 1.36 6.96
N TRP A 139 -5.45 2.46 7.08
CA TRP A 139 -6.40 2.85 6.04
C TRP A 139 -5.70 3.11 4.71
N ALA A 140 -4.60 3.85 4.72
CA ALA A 140 -3.82 4.17 3.53
C ALA A 140 -3.29 2.90 2.85
N ALA A 141 -2.71 1.97 3.61
CA ALA A 141 -2.21 0.71 3.09
C ALA A 141 -3.33 -0.14 2.48
N ARG A 142 -4.48 -0.28 3.17
CA ARG A 142 -5.66 -1.01 2.70
C ARG A 142 -6.21 -0.44 1.40
N ASN A 143 -6.14 0.88 1.23
CA ASN A 143 -6.54 1.57 0.01
C ASN A 143 -5.39 1.77 -0.99
N LYS A 144 -4.26 1.09 -0.78
CA LYS A 144 -3.10 1.08 -1.69
C LYS A 144 -2.50 2.47 -1.94
N CYS A 145 -2.62 3.38 -0.96
CA CYS A 145 -1.98 4.68 -0.95
C CYS A 145 -0.53 4.53 -0.47
N ASN A 146 0.37 5.33 -1.02
CA ASN A 146 1.81 5.20 -0.74
C ASN A 146 2.53 6.54 -0.52
N GLY A 147 1.78 7.62 -0.44
CA GLY A 147 2.33 8.98 -0.40
C GLY A 147 2.91 9.39 0.95
N GLN A 148 3.57 10.53 0.94
CA GLN A 148 4.34 11.06 2.08
C GLN A 148 3.49 11.41 3.28
N GLY A 149 2.27 11.92 3.09
CA GLY A 149 1.37 12.35 4.16
C GLY A 149 0.84 11.19 5.01
N HIS A 150 0.84 9.97 4.49
CA HIS A 150 0.34 8.81 5.21
C HIS A 150 1.32 8.36 6.29
N ARG A 151 0.79 7.87 7.43
CA ARG A 151 1.57 7.31 8.53
C ARG A 151 1.98 5.87 8.27
N LEU A 152 2.46 5.60 7.05
CA LEU A 152 2.97 4.29 6.66
C LEU A 152 4.29 3.98 7.35
N ARG A 153 4.44 2.73 7.82
CA ARG A 153 5.59 2.20 8.55
C ARG A 153 6.20 1.00 7.81
N ALA A 154 7.22 0.39 8.38
CA ALA A 154 7.89 -0.79 7.79
C ALA A 154 6.93 -1.96 7.54
N GLU A 155 5.95 -2.18 8.41
CA GLU A 155 4.91 -3.20 8.26
C GLU A 155 3.96 -2.94 7.08
N HIS A 156 3.88 -1.69 6.60
CA HIS A 156 3.14 -1.32 5.38
C HIS A 156 4.04 -1.32 4.13
N GLY A 157 5.34 -1.59 4.28
CA GLY A 157 6.33 -1.50 3.21
C GLY A 157 6.85 -0.09 2.96
N GLY A 158 6.67 0.84 3.93
CA GLY A 158 7.12 2.22 3.83
C GLY A 158 6.27 3.07 2.87
N LYS A 159 6.83 4.20 2.44
CA LYS A 159 6.15 5.18 1.60
C LYS A 159 7.10 5.89 0.64
N HIS A 160 6.56 6.53 -0.39
CA HIS A 160 7.30 7.46 -1.22
C HIS A 160 7.41 8.82 -0.52
N ILE A 161 8.57 9.44 -0.62
CA ILE A 161 8.88 10.73 0.00
C ILE A 161 9.37 11.68 -1.09
N TYR A 162 8.73 12.86 -1.18
CA TYR A 162 9.26 13.96 -1.96
C TYR A 162 10.35 14.68 -1.17
N GLU A 163 11.49 14.88 -1.77
CA GLU A 163 12.47 15.82 -1.26
C GLU A 163 11.91 17.23 -1.42
N GLY A 164 11.85 18.00 -0.32
CA GLY A 164 11.28 19.33 -0.33
C GLY A 164 9.79 19.35 -0.69
N PHE A 165 8.97 18.57 -0.02
CA PHE A 165 7.57 18.30 -0.39
C PHE A 165 6.70 19.54 -0.55
N VAL A 166 6.76 20.52 0.39
CA VAL A 166 5.97 21.77 0.37
C VAL A 166 6.74 22.92 0.99
N HIS A 167 6.28 24.16 0.76
CA HIS A 167 6.87 25.38 1.35
C HIS A 167 8.36 25.55 1.01
N THR A 168 8.75 25.21 -0.21
CA THR A 168 10.15 25.11 -0.64
C THR A 168 10.70 26.40 -1.23
N PHE A 169 9.90 27.41 -1.46
CA PHE A 169 10.36 28.65 -2.09
C PHE A 169 11.51 29.32 -1.31
N PHE A 170 11.36 29.52 -0.02
CA PHE A 170 12.42 30.14 0.79
C PHE A 170 13.68 29.28 0.96
N PRO A 171 13.60 27.95 1.12
CA PRO A 171 14.78 27.10 1.02
C PRO A 171 15.50 27.17 -0.32
N LEU A 172 14.75 27.24 -1.43
CA LEU A 172 15.32 27.29 -2.79
C LEU A 172 15.80 28.69 -3.18
N ILE A 173 15.07 29.74 -2.78
CA ILE A 173 15.37 31.15 -3.06
C ILE A 173 15.39 31.91 -1.75
N PRO A 174 16.44 31.74 -0.92
CA PRO A 174 16.54 32.43 0.36
C PRO A 174 16.51 33.96 0.18
N PRO A 175 15.57 34.68 0.83
CA PRO A 175 15.45 36.14 0.71
C PRO A 175 16.73 36.89 1.09
N GLN A 176 17.42 36.40 2.10
CA GLN A 176 18.68 37.00 2.58
C GLN A 176 19.76 37.01 1.51
N LYS A 177 19.69 36.11 0.55
CA LYS A 177 20.65 35.97 -0.54
C LYS A 177 20.23 36.73 -1.80
N TYR A 178 18.94 36.72 -2.12
CA TYR A 178 18.48 37.12 -3.44
C TYR A 178 17.60 38.35 -3.45
N PHE A 179 16.99 38.77 -2.32
CA PHE A 179 16.01 39.87 -2.34
C PHE A 179 16.63 41.21 -2.72
N ALA A 180 17.87 41.52 -2.29
CA ALA A 180 18.52 42.78 -2.57
C ALA A 180 18.79 42.98 -4.07
N ASP A 181 19.19 41.90 -4.76
CA ASP A 181 19.58 41.93 -6.17
C ASP A 181 18.42 41.59 -7.12
N HIS A 182 17.44 40.85 -6.61
CA HIS A 182 16.31 40.31 -7.38
C HIS A 182 14.98 40.44 -6.65
N PRO A 183 14.54 41.64 -6.30
CA PRO A 183 13.27 41.86 -5.61
C PRO A 183 12.06 41.37 -6.46
N GLU A 184 12.19 41.38 -7.78
CA GLU A 184 11.14 40.92 -8.71
C GLU A 184 10.80 39.44 -8.62
N TRP A 185 11.64 38.63 -7.97
CA TRP A 185 11.35 37.18 -7.73
C TRP A 185 10.41 36.95 -6.55
N PHE A 186 10.12 38.00 -5.78
CA PHE A 186 9.31 37.92 -4.58
C PHE A 186 7.93 38.54 -4.79
N SER A 187 6.97 38.14 -3.99
CA SER A 187 5.58 38.58 -4.09
C SER A 187 5.46 40.09 -3.94
N GLU A 188 4.63 40.71 -4.77
CA GLU A 188 4.25 42.13 -4.66
C GLU A 188 2.92 42.24 -3.91
N ILE A 189 2.92 42.95 -2.80
CA ILE A 189 1.76 43.21 -1.95
C ILE A 189 1.64 44.72 -1.79
N ASP A 190 0.50 45.27 -2.14
CA ASP A 190 0.22 46.72 -2.08
C ASP A 190 1.30 47.57 -2.81
N GLY A 191 1.74 47.11 -3.98
CA GLY A 191 2.75 47.80 -4.80
C GLY A 191 4.18 47.71 -4.23
N GLN A 192 4.44 46.85 -3.24
CA GLN A 192 5.77 46.68 -2.63
C GLN A 192 6.17 45.19 -2.69
N ARG A 193 7.42 44.93 -3.10
CA ARG A 193 8.01 43.59 -3.00
C ARG A 193 8.27 43.24 -1.54
N LYS A 194 7.82 42.03 -1.13
CA LYS A 194 7.91 41.57 0.24
C LYS A 194 8.72 40.26 0.30
N HIS A 195 9.57 40.15 1.30
CA HIS A 195 10.33 38.92 1.56
C HIS A 195 10.07 38.34 2.95
N GLU A 196 9.22 38.98 3.74
CA GLU A 196 8.78 38.53 5.04
C GLU A 196 7.59 37.60 4.83
N ARG A 197 7.74 36.30 5.19
CA ARG A 197 6.67 35.30 5.16
C ARG A 197 5.60 35.63 4.10
N ALA A 198 6.02 35.69 2.85
CA ALA A 198 5.05 35.77 1.79
C ALA A 198 4.09 34.60 1.92
N GLN A 199 2.83 34.91 2.11
CA GLN A 199 1.79 33.95 1.87
C GLN A 199 1.86 33.60 0.39
N LEU A 200 2.15 32.36 0.12
CA LEU A 200 2.15 31.81 -1.23
C LEU A 200 0.72 31.54 -1.66
#